data_b4fab44117e5bcd1a2069e4441ee99ce
#
_entry.id   b4fab44117e5bcd1a2069e4441ee99ce
#
_cell.length_a   1.000
_cell.length_b   1.000
_cell.length_c   1.000
_cell.angle_alpha   90.00
_cell.angle_beta   90.00
_cell.angle_gamma   90.00
#
_symmetry.space_group_name_H-M   'P 1'
#
loop_
_entity.id
_entity.type
_entity.pdbx_description
1 polymer ?
#
loop_
_entity_poly.entity_id
_entity_poly.type
_entity_poly.pdbx_seq_one_letter_code
_entity_poly.pdbx_strand_id
1 'polypeptide(L)'
;LREIDMKLVLQLTLATSCALIFTIVGAKSVSAALINYAFTVDSSITKGEGFFSYDDSTFSEDNIPVAIVNSLNFQFDNDLNIYTEKDDTEYPGYPIVFPTTFLTGIESVGLQYIFSDKANPSSSITYDINGYDFAITSANNIQIGSGKVTYRQVPEPTILGGSFIACTIGWLMKKKLTLDKKVKV
;
A
#
# COMPACT_ATOMS: atom_id res chain seq x y z
N LEU A 1 34.51 42.78 -22.59
CA LEU A 1 33.23 42.38 -23.19
C LEU A 1 33.03 40.83 -23.12
N ARG A 2 34.05 40.00 -23.37
CA ARG A 2 33.93 38.53 -23.36
C ARG A 2 33.69 37.91 -21.98
N GLU A 3 34.15 38.47 -20.88
CA GLU A 3 33.98 37.94 -19.53
C GLU A 3 32.55 38.12 -18.98
N ILE A 4 31.89 39.20 -19.38
CA ILE A 4 30.50 39.50 -18.95
C ILE A 4 29.54 38.49 -19.60
N ASP A 5 29.75 38.15 -20.85
CA ASP A 5 28.90 37.22 -21.60
C ASP A 5 28.95 35.77 -21.03
N MET A 6 30.13 35.33 -20.57
CA MET A 6 30.29 33.99 -20.00
C MET A 6 29.60 33.83 -18.62
N LYS A 7 29.60 34.88 -17.80
CA LYS A 7 28.91 34.88 -16.50
C LYS A 7 27.39 34.90 -16.70
N LEU A 8 26.90 35.66 -17.66
CA LEU A 8 25.46 35.73 -17.97
C LEU A 8 24.94 34.41 -18.53
N VAL A 9 25.66 33.75 -19.42
CA VAL A 9 25.30 32.43 -19.95
C VAL A 9 25.31 31.35 -18.86
N LEU A 10 26.29 31.42 -17.93
CA LEU A 10 26.35 30.44 -16.81
C LEU A 10 25.19 30.63 -15.83
N GLN A 11 24.77 31.86 -15.57
CA GLN A 11 23.61 32.17 -14.73
C GLN A 11 22.28 31.78 -15.37
N LEU A 12 22.15 32.00 -16.68
CA LEU A 12 20.94 31.56 -17.41
C LEU A 12 20.81 30.06 -17.45
N THR A 13 21.89 29.31 -17.67
CA THR A 13 21.87 27.83 -17.68
C THR A 13 21.54 27.24 -16.30
N LEU A 14 22.02 27.88 -15.22
CA LEU A 14 21.69 27.45 -13.86
C LEU A 14 20.21 27.67 -13.52
N ALA A 15 19.66 28.82 -13.91
CA ALA A 15 18.26 29.16 -13.66
C ALA A 15 17.30 28.25 -14.45
N THR A 16 17.65 27.92 -15.70
CA THR A 16 16.82 27.03 -16.54
C THR A 16 16.84 25.59 -16.01
N SER A 17 17.96 25.10 -15.50
CA SER A 17 18.06 23.77 -14.92
C SER A 17 17.24 23.62 -13.63
N CYS A 18 17.20 24.66 -12.79
CA CYS A 18 16.37 24.65 -11.58
C CYS A 18 14.86 24.73 -11.92
N ALA A 19 14.46 25.50 -12.91
CA ALA A 19 13.07 25.61 -13.33
C ALA A 19 12.52 24.28 -13.91
N LEU A 20 13.34 23.54 -14.67
CA LEU A 20 12.96 22.22 -15.20
C LEU A 20 12.78 21.18 -14.09
N ILE A 21 13.58 21.22 -13.03
CA ILE A 21 13.45 20.30 -11.89
C ILE A 21 12.16 20.59 -11.12
N PHE A 22 11.78 21.85 -10.94
CA PHE A 22 10.53 22.21 -10.26
C PHE A 22 9.27 21.82 -11.05
N THR A 23 9.30 21.85 -12.37
CA THR A 23 8.15 21.44 -13.20
C THR A 23 7.93 19.92 -13.18
N ILE A 24 8.99 19.12 -13.03
CA ILE A 24 8.87 17.65 -12.93
C ILE A 24 8.31 17.23 -11.55
N VAL A 25 8.65 17.97 -10.48
CA VAL A 25 8.14 17.70 -9.12
C VAL A 25 6.67 18.15 -8.96
N GLY A 26 6.20 19.10 -9.77
CA GLY A 26 4.83 19.59 -9.73
C GLY A 26 3.82 18.81 -10.56
N ALA A 27 4.26 17.93 -11.44
CA ALA A 27 3.38 16.99 -12.11
C ALA A 27 3.01 15.88 -11.10
N LYS A 28 1.95 16.10 -10.31
CA LYS A 28 1.23 14.98 -9.71
C LYS A 28 0.77 14.11 -10.89
N SER A 29 1.52 13.06 -11.19
CA SER A 29 0.91 11.94 -11.87
C SER A 29 -0.27 11.55 -10.98
N VAL A 30 -1.49 11.65 -11.48
CA VAL A 30 -2.63 10.94 -10.93
C VAL A 30 -2.33 9.47 -11.26
N SER A 31 -1.35 8.91 -10.56
CA SER A 31 -1.19 7.49 -10.45
C SER A 31 -2.28 7.07 -9.50
N ALA A 32 -3.16 6.19 -9.94
CA ALA A 32 -4.04 5.46 -9.07
C ALA A 32 -3.21 5.03 -7.85
N ALA A 33 -3.54 5.58 -6.68
CA ALA A 33 -2.77 5.30 -5.49
C ALA A 33 -3.17 3.91 -5.00
N LEU A 34 -2.23 2.97 -5.10
CA LEU A 34 -2.42 1.64 -4.53
C LEU A 34 -2.36 1.76 -3.02
N ILE A 35 -3.48 1.64 -2.35
CA ILE A 35 -3.57 1.75 -0.89
C ILE A 35 -3.31 0.38 -0.27
N ASN A 36 -2.42 0.33 0.71
CA ASN A 36 -2.01 -0.89 1.39
C ASN A 36 -2.55 -0.91 2.82
N TYR A 37 -3.11 -2.06 3.22
CA TYR A 37 -3.56 -2.34 4.57
C TYR A 37 -2.93 -3.61 5.11
N ALA A 38 -2.55 -3.58 6.39
CA ALA A 38 -2.33 -4.76 7.20
C ALA A 38 -3.62 -5.07 7.96
N PHE A 39 -3.92 -6.35 8.13
CA PHE A 39 -5.05 -6.78 8.96
C PHE A 39 -4.68 -7.97 9.83
N THR A 40 -5.37 -8.10 10.95
CA THR A 40 -5.22 -9.25 11.84
C THR A 40 -6.58 -9.86 12.14
N VAL A 41 -6.63 -11.17 12.17
CA VAL A 41 -7.79 -11.95 12.60
C VAL A 41 -7.49 -12.47 14.01
N ASP A 42 -8.40 -12.24 14.94
CA ASP A 42 -8.31 -12.73 16.34
C ASP A 42 -9.59 -13.46 16.72
N SER A 43 -9.50 -14.77 16.88
CA SER A 43 -10.59 -15.61 17.35
C SER A 43 -10.13 -16.54 18.49
N SER A 44 -11.08 -17.17 19.18
CA SER A 44 -10.75 -18.14 20.22
C SER A 44 -10.13 -19.43 19.70
N ILE A 45 -10.26 -19.72 18.40
CA ILE A 45 -9.80 -20.96 17.76
C ILE A 45 -8.51 -20.74 16.99
N THR A 46 -8.40 -19.61 16.28
CA THR A 46 -7.26 -19.30 15.41
C THR A 46 -6.99 -17.81 15.35
N LYS A 47 -5.74 -17.48 15.08
CA LYS A 47 -5.28 -16.11 14.83
C LYS A 47 -4.50 -16.09 13.51
N GLY A 48 -4.40 -14.93 12.91
CA GLY A 48 -3.63 -14.77 11.66
C GLY A 48 -3.41 -13.32 11.30
N GLU A 49 -2.47 -13.11 10.40
CA GLU A 49 -2.07 -11.80 9.91
C GLU A 49 -2.09 -11.77 8.38
N GLY A 50 -2.39 -10.62 7.83
CA GLY A 50 -2.39 -10.44 6.38
C GLY A 50 -2.17 -9.01 5.94
N PHE A 51 -1.99 -8.89 4.63
CA PHE A 51 -1.90 -7.62 3.93
C PHE A 51 -2.77 -7.69 2.68
N PHE A 52 -3.35 -6.57 2.31
CA PHE A 52 -4.00 -6.43 1.01
C PHE A 52 -3.75 -5.04 0.44
N SER A 53 -3.90 -4.95 -0.87
CA SER A 53 -3.85 -3.68 -1.59
C SER A 53 -5.01 -3.55 -2.55
N TYR A 54 -5.47 -2.33 -2.74
CA TYR A 54 -6.51 -1.97 -3.71
C TYR A 54 -6.24 -0.58 -4.28
N ASP A 55 -6.88 -0.27 -5.39
CA ASP A 55 -6.85 1.03 -6.05
C ASP A 55 -8.10 1.82 -5.65
N ASP A 56 -7.92 2.94 -4.93
CA ASP A 56 -9.02 3.78 -4.44
C ASP A 56 -9.81 4.45 -5.57
N SER A 57 -9.20 4.60 -6.75
CA SER A 57 -9.89 5.15 -7.93
C SER A 57 -10.89 4.18 -8.55
N THR A 58 -10.88 2.90 -8.14
CA THR A 58 -11.75 1.83 -8.69
C THR A 58 -13.00 1.59 -7.87
N PHE A 59 -13.27 2.38 -6.82
CA PHE A 59 -14.52 2.24 -6.09
C PHE A 59 -15.73 2.44 -7.01
N SER A 60 -16.70 1.51 -6.91
CA SER A 60 -17.96 1.59 -7.65
C SER A 60 -18.77 2.81 -7.21
N GLU A 61 -19.67 3.27 -8.09
CA GLU A 61 -20.61 4.38 -7.81
C GLU A 61 -21.90 3.92 -7.11
N ASP A 62 -21.92 2.70 -6.56
CA ASP A 62 -23.05 2.12 -5.87
C ASP A 62 -23.31 2.79 -4.50
N ASN A 63 -24.48 2.50 -3.90
CA ASN A 63 -24.83 3.00 -2.57
C ASN A 63 -23.81 2.60 -1.48
N ILE A 64 -23.19 1.44 -1.63
CA ILE A 64 -22.03 1.01 -0.87
C ILE A 64 -20.91 0.83 -1.89
N PRO A 65 -19.98 1.79 -1.99
CA PRO A 65 -18.88 1.68 -2.93
C PRO A 65 -18.02 0.45 -2.60
N VAL A 66 -17.60 -0.29 -3.61
CA VAL A 66 -16.71 -1.43 -3.47
C VAL A 66 -15.56 -1.33 -4.46
N ALA A 67 -14.37 -1.79 -4.06
CA ALA A 67 -13.23 -1.95 -4.95
C ALA A 67 -12.68 -3.38 -4.85
N ILE A 68 -12.23 -3.93 -5.98
CA ILE A 68 -11.62 -5.26 -6.01
C ILE A 68 -10.21 -5.18 -5.41
N VAL A 69 -9.85 -6.18 -4.61
CA VAL A 69 -8.51 -6.32 -4.04
C VAL A 69 -7.52 -6.73 -5.14
N ASN A 70 -6.46 -5.97 -5.32
CA ASN A 70 -5.43 -6.22 -6.33
C ASN A 70 -4.46 -7.32 -5.91
N SER A 71 -4.13 -7.36 -4.63
CA SER A 71 -3.29 -8.42 -4.04
C SER A 71 -3.68 -8.65 -2.59
N LEU A 72 -3.65 -9.90 -2.17
CA LEU A 72 -3.88 -10.33 -0.81
C LEU A 72 -2.87 -11.40 -0.42
N ASN A 73 -2.41 -11.33 0.82
CA ASN A 73 -1.57 -12.34 1.45
C ASN A 73 -2.02 -12.46 2.89
N PHE A 74 -2.48 -13.65 3.29
CA PHE A 74 -2.94 -13.92 4.64
C PHE A 74 -2.42 -15.28 5.11
N GLN A 75 -2.06 -15.39 6.37
CA GLN A 75 -1.57 -16.62 6.97
C GLN A 75 -2.09 -16.76 8.40
N PHE A 76 -2.54 -17.95 8.78
CA PHE A 76 -2.81 -18.28 10.17
C PHE A 76 -1.52 -18.60 10.94
N ASP A 77 -1.46 -18.28 12.23
CA ASP A 77 -0.26 -18.43 13.07
C ASP A 77 0.33 -19.86 13.10
N ASN A 78 -0.53 -20.88 12.99
CA ASN A 78 -0.14 -22.29 13.05
C ASN A 78 -0.28 -23.02 11.71
N ASP A 79 -0.41 -22.30 10.62
CA ASP A 79 -0.53 -22.83 9.26
C ASP A 79 0.59 -22.30 8.38
N LEU A 80 1.23 -23.17 7.60
CA LEU A 80 2.25 -22.78 6.63
C LEU A 80 1.65 -22.33 5.30
N ASN A 81 0.34 -22.51 5.10
CA ASN A 81 -0.34 -22.11 3.89
C ASN A 81 -0.55 -20.60 3.86
N ILE A 82 -0.27 -20.03 2.70
CA ILE A 82 -0.56 -18.63 2.39
C ILE A 82 -1.83 -18.60 1.57
N TYR A 83 -2.78 -17.78 2.00
CA TYR A 83 -4.02 -17.49 1.30
C TYR A 83 -3.88 -16.20 0.53
N THR A 84 -4.32 -16.19 -0.72
CA THR A 84 -4.20 -15.06 -1.64
C THR A 84 -5.58 -14.64 -2.14
N GLU A 85 -5.68 -13.55 -2.88
CA GLU A 85 -6.93 -13.12 -3.52
C GLU A 85 -7.56 -14.21 -4.41
N LYS A 86 -6.74 -15.11 -4.97
CA LYS A 86 -7.19 -16.20 -5.85
C LYS A 86 -7.85 -17.36 -5.11
N ASP A 87 -7.72 -17.38 -3.80
CA ASP A 87 -8.34 -18.39 -2.95
C ASP A 87 -9.76 -18.02 -2.52
N ASP A 88 -10.20 -16.79 -2.87
CA ASP A 88 -11.60 -16.42 -2.70
C ASP A 88 -12.52 -17.34 -3.51
N THR A 89 -13.63 -17.77 -2.91
CA THR A 89 -14.58 -18.68 -3.54
C THR A 89 -15.31 -18.05 -4.74
N GLU A 90 -15.30 -16.72 -4.83
CA GLU A 90 -15.96 -15.96 -5.89
C GLU A 90 -14.95 -15.18 -6.78
N TYR A 91 -13.65 -15.56 -6.73
CA TYR A 91 -12.65 -14.98 -7.61
C TYR A 91 -13.06 -15.12 -9.10
N PRO A 92 -12.87 -14.10 -9.97
CA PRO A 92 -12.12 -12.85 -9.78
C PRO A 92 -12.97 -11.64 -9.32
N GLY A 93 -14.26 -11.80 -9.01
CA GLY A 93 -15.10 -10.73 -8.54
C GLY A 93 -14.86 -10.34 -7.08
N TYR A 94 -14.19 -11.20 -6.34
CA TYR A 94 -13.79 -11.06 -4.94
C TYR A 94 -12.32 -11.46 -4.79
N PRO A 95 -11.64 -11.11 -3.66
CA PRO A 95 -12.16 -10.32 -2.53
C PRO A 95 -12.35 -8.84 -2.86
N ILE A 96 -13.24 -8.18 -2.10
CA ILE A 96 -13.51 -6.75 -2.23
C ILE A 96 -13.27 -6.00 -0.93
N VAL A 97 -13.05 -4.69 -1.05
CA VAL A 97 -13.01 -3.75 0.07
C VAL A 97 -14.17 -2.77 -0.05
N PHE A 98 -14.65 -2.29 1.10
CA PHE A 98 -15.70 -1.28 1.19
C PHE A 98 -15.40 -0.30 2.33
N PRO A 99 -15.78 0.99 2.22
CA PRO A 99 -15.61 1.97 3.28
C PRO A 99 -16.46 1.60 4.50
N THR A 100 -15.90 1.73 5.70
CA THR A 100 -16.63 1.47 6.95
C THR A 100 -16.99 2.74 7.71
N THR A 101 -16.76 3.91 7.13
CA THR A 101 -17.04 5.22 7.72
C THR A 101 -18.50 5.34 8.18
N PHE A 102 -19.44 4.76 7.41
CA PHE A 102 -20.87 4.75 7.76
C PHE A 102 -21.21 3.88 8.96
N LEU A 103 -20.32 2.91 9.33
CA LEU A 103 -20.52 2.04 10.49
C LEU A 103 -19.90 2.60 11.76
N THR A 104 -18.72 3.23 11.64
CA THR A 104 -17.88 3.59 12.78
C THR A 104 -17.70 5.09 12.94
N GLY A 105 -18.03 5.90 11.91
CA GLY A 105 -17.69 7.32 11.84
C GLY A 105 -16.20 7.62 11.68
N ILE A 106 -15.36 6.60 11.60
CA ILE A 106 -13.91 6.70 11.38
C ILE A 106 -13.63 6.25 9.94
N GLU A 107 -12.80 7.00 9.23
CA GLU A 107 -12.37 6.64 7.88
C GLU A 107 -11.52 5.37 7.94
N SER A 108 -12.09 4.27 7.49
CA SER A 108 -11.48 2.95 7.45
C SER A 108 -12.14 2.10 6.38
N VAL A 109 -11.57 0.92 6.12
CA VAL A 109 -12.10 -0.05 5.17
C VAL A 109 -12.39 -1.37 5.85
N GLY A 110 -13.36 -2.11 5.31
CA GLY A 110 -13.62 -3.52 5.61
C GLY A 110 -13.26 -4.37 4.41
N LEU A 111 -12.78 -5.57 4.66
CA LEU A 111 -12.51 -6.60 3.66
C LEU A 111 -13.67 -7.59 3.65
N GLN A 112 -14.11 -8.01 2.47
CA GLN A 112 -14.94 -9.19 2.29
C GLN A 112 -14.14 -10.25 1.55
N TYR A 113 -13.90 -11.39 2.21
CA TYR A 113 -13.04 -12.44 1.71
C TYR A 113 -13.49 -13.80 2.26
N ILE A 114 -13.89 -14.71 1.38
CA ILE A 114 -14.39 -16.04 1.72
C ILE A 114 -13.47 -17.09 1.10
N PHE A 115 -12.87 -17.96 1.91
CA PHE A 115 -11.91 -18.94 1.44
C PHE A 115 -12.00 -20.27 2.20
N SER A 116 -11.57 -21.35 1.55
CA SER A 116 -11.60 -22.70 2.10
C SER A 116 -10.30 -23.06 2.80
N ASP A 117 -10.37 -23.98 3.76
CA ASP A 117 -9.21 -24.50 4.50
C ASP A 117 -8.24 -25.24 3.56
N LYS A 118 -7.03 -24.70 3.39
CA LYS A 118 -5.95 -25.31 2.60
C LYS A 118 -5.20 -26.39 3.38
N ALA A 119 -5.16 -26.31 4.70
CA ALA A 119 -4.47 -27.28 5.52
C ALA A 119 -5.20 -28.63 5.52
N ASN A 120 -6.53 -28.59 5.44
CA ASN A 120 -7.36 -29.79 5.35
C ASN A 120 -8.53 -29.60 4.36
N PRO A 121 -8.28 -29.67 3.04
CA PRO A 121 -9.30 -29.44 2.02
C PRO A 121 -10.53 -30.37 2.12
N SER A 122 -10.36 -31.54 2.74
CA SER A 122 -11.46 -32.49 2.96
C SER A 122 -12.38 -32.12 4.11
N SER A 123 -12.01 -31.18 4.96
CA SER A 123 -12.81 -30.74 6.12
C SER A 123 -14.05 -29.94 5.73
N SER A 124 -14.08 -29.39 4.52
CA SER A 124 -15.11 -28.46 4.04
C SER A 124 -15.31 -27.28 5.01
N ILE A 125 -14.25 -26.84 5.68
CA ILE A 125 -14.25 -25.65 6.50
C ILE A 125 -14.09 -24.45 5.59
N THR A 126 -14.90 -23.42 5.84
CA THR A 126 -14.84 -22.12 5.17
C THR A 126 -14.60 -21.04 6.20
N TYR A 127 -13.73 -20.14 5.86
CA TYR A 127 -13.41 -18.92 6.58
C TYR A 127 -14.07 -17.74 5.89
N ASP A 128 -14.71 -16.87 6.64
CA ASP A 128 -15.40 -15.68 6.14
C ASP A 128 -14.93 -14.46 6.92
N ILE A 129 -14.31 -13.51 6.22
CA ILE A 129 -14.01 -12.17 6.70
C ILE A 129 -15.06 -11.26 6.09
N ASN A 130 -15.84 -10.60 6.93
CA ASN A 130 -16.86 -9.64 6.50
C ASN A 130 -16.74 -8.35 7.35
N GLY A 131 -16.03 -7.37 6.83
CA GLY A 131 -15.68 -6.17 7.56
C GLY A 131 -14.88 -6.49 8.82
N TYR A 132 -15.40 -6.15 9.99
CA TYR A 132 -14.73 -6.38 11.28
C TYR A 132 -15.04 -7.74 11.89
N ASP A 133 -15.85 -8.55 11.25
CA ASP A 133 -16.24 -9.86 11.74
C ASP A 133 -15.50 -10.98 11.02
N PHE A 134 -15.17 -12.02 11.76
CA PHE A 134 -14.59 -13.25 11.23
C PHE A 134 -15.42 -14.44 11.67
N ALA A 135 -15.76 -15.32 10.75
CA ALA A 135 -16.51 -16.54 11.02
C ALA A 135 -15.81 -17.77 10.45
N ILE A 136 -16.00 -18.89 11.13
CA ILE A 136 -15.57 -20.23 10.68
C ILE A 136 -16.81 -21.08 10.56
N THR A 137 -17.06 -21.63 9.38
CA THR A 137 -18.23 -22.49 9.10
C THR A 137 -17.80 -23.88 8.67
N SER A 138 -18.58 -24.87 9.07
CA SER A 138 -18.42 -26.28 8.66
C SER A 138 -19.21 -26.57 7.37
N ALA A 139 -19.03 -27.78 6.81
CA ALA A 139 -19.71 -28.27 5.62
C ALA A 139 -21.25 -28.13 5.63
N ASN A 140 -21.86 -28.07 6.81
CA ASN A 140 -23.31 -27.94 6.96
C ASN A 140 -23.76 -26.50 7.20
N ASN A 141 -22.92 -25.51 6.89
CA ASN A 141 -23.13 -24.10 7.17
C ASN A 141 -23.38 -23.79 8.66
N ILE A 142 -22.84 -24.63 9.55
CA ILE A 142 -22.89 -24.38 10.99
C ILE A 142 -21.67 -23.55 11.36
N GLN A 143 -21.87 -22.40 11.96
CA GLN A 143 -20.81 -21.59 12.49
C GLN A 143 -20.17 -22.30 13.69
N ILE A 144 -18.89 -22.63 13.59
CA ILE A 144 -18.11 -23.34 14.62
C ILE A 144 -17.14 -22.42 15.36
N GLY A 145 -16.93 -21.21 14.83
CA GLY A 145 -16.08 -20.20 15.45
C GLY A 145 -16.38 -18.80 14.96
N SER A 146 -15.98 -17.81 15.74
CA SER A 146 -16.07 -16.39 15.38
C SER A 146 -14.92 -15.61 16.01
N GLY A 147 -14.65 -14.46 15.44
CA GLY A 147 -13.59 -13.56 15.89
C GLY A 147 -13.79 -12.15 15.37
N LYS A 148 -12.76 -11.34 15.55
CA LYS A 148 -12.73 -9.95 15.07
C LYS A 148 -11.55 -9.76 14.11
N VAL A 149 -11.75 -8.82 13.20
CA VAL A 149 -10.73 -8.35 12.28
C VAL A 149 -10.38 -6.91 12.60
N THR A 150 -9.10 -6.59 12.63
CA THR A 150 -8.62 -5.21 12.78
C THR A 150 -7.78 -4.82 11.59
N TYR A 151 -7.86 -3.55 11.21
CA TYR A 151 -7.18 -3.01 10.03
C TYR A 151 -6.25 -1.87 10.42
N ARG A 152 -5.13 -1.78 9.72
CA ARG A 152 -4.18 -0.67 9.83
C ARG A 152 -3.64 -0.31 8.46
N GLN A 153 -3.85 0.92 8.04
CA GLN A 153 -3.24 1.41 6.81
C GLN A 153 -1.71 1.40 6.93
N VAL A 154 -1.05 0.87 5.91
CA VAL A 154 0.40 0.86 5.81
C VAL A 154 0.81 2.07 4.98
N PRO A 155 1.52 3.06 5.56
CA PRO A 155 1.98 4.22 4.81
C PRO A 155 2.86 3.79 3.63
N GLU A 156 2.62 4.38 2.46
CA GLU A 156 3.55 4.21 1.35
C GLU A 156 4.93 4.74 1.74
N PRO A 157 6.02 4.04 1.33
CA PRO A 157 7.36 4.56 1.52
C PRO A 157 7.46 5.90 0.77
N THR A 158 7.48 6.99 1.52
CA THR A 158 7.58 8.34 0.95
C THR A 158 8.90 8.47 0.20
N ILE A 159 8.83 8.62 -1.12
CA ILE A 159 9.98 8.87 -2.02
C ILE A 159 10.74 10.16 -1.61
N LEU A 160 10.13 11.02 -0.81
CA LEU A 160 10.74 12.23 -0.26
C LEU A 160 12.05 11.95 0.50
N GLY A 161 12.14 10.85 1.26
CA GLY A 161 13.38 10.50 1.98
C GLY A 161 14.58 10.25 1.05
N GLY A 162 14.37 9.59 -0.08
CA GLY A 162 15.44 9.33 -1.06
C GLY A 162 15.94 10.58 -1.76
N SER A 163 15.04 11.52 -2.07
CA SER A 163 15.39 12.79 -2.73
C SER A 163 16.22 13.71 -1.84
N PHE A 164 15.91 13.77 -0.53
CA PHE A 164 16.71 14.56 0.41
C PHE A 164 18.11 13.98 0.60
N ILE A 165 18.26 12.66 0.66
CA ILE A 165 19.57 12.01 0.79
C ILE A 165 20.40 12.25 -0.46
N ALA A 166 19.84 12.12 -1.66
CA ALA A 166 20.54 12.38 -2.91
C ALA A 166 21.03 13.85 -3.02
N CYS A 167 20.19 14.80 -2.63
CA CYS A 167 20.56 16.23 -2.63
C CYS A 167 21.67 16.55 -1.63
N THR A 168 21.63 15.97 -0.43
CA THR A 168 22.68 16.20 0.60
C THR A 168 24.01 15.57 0.20
N ILE A 169 24.03 14.38 -0.37
CA ILE A 169 25.25 13.73 -0.88
C ILE A 169 25.83 14.54 -2.04
N GLY A 170 25.03 14.99 -2.98
CA GLY A 170 25.47 15.84 -4.09
C GLY A 170 26.09 17.15 -3.61
N TRP A 171 25.49 17.79 -2.60
CA TRP A 171 26.03 19.01 -2.01
C TRP A 171 27.37 18.79 -1.28
N LEU A 172 27.50 17.69 -0.52
CA LEU A 172 28.72 17.32 0.18
C LEU A 172 29.86 16.99 -0.79
N MET A 173 29.59 16.28 -1.88
CA MET A 173 30.59 15.99 -2.92
C MET A 173 31.08 17.28 -3.61
N LYS A 174 30.17 18.21 -3.91
CA LYS A 174 30.53 19.52 -4.49
C LYS A 174 31.43 20.31 -3.55
N LYS A 175 31.16 20.29 -2.24
CA LYS A 175 31.97 20.99 -1.24
C LYS A 175 33.38 20.41 -1.13
N LYS A 176 33.54 19.09 -1.23
CA LYS A 176 34.84 18.41 -1.21
C LYS A 176 35.69 18.77 -2.43
N LEU A 177 35.10 18.77 -3.63
CA LEU A 177 35.76 19.15 -4.88
C LEU A 177 36.26 20.62 -4.91
N THR A 178 35.55 21.52 -4.23
CA THR A 178 35.97 22.94 -4.13
C THR A 178 37.07 23.14 -3.12
N LEU A 179 37.19 22.32 -2.07
CA LEU A 179 38.26 22.36 -1.09
C LEU A 179 39.58 21.85 -1.67
N ASP A 180 39.57 20.76 -2.44
CA ASP A 180 40.74 20.18 -3.08
C ASP A 180 41.37 21.11 -4.13
N LYS A 181 40.57 21.99 -4.75
CA LYS A 181 41.09 23.04 -5.67
C LYS A 181 41.84 24.18 -4.97
N LYS A 182 41.52 24.47 -3.69
CA LYS A 182 42.18 25.54 -2.91
C LYS A 182 43.51 25.13 -2.28
N VAL A 183 43.81 23.85 -2.19
CA VAL A 183 45.06 23.32 -1.58
C VAL A 183 46.19 23.16 -2.62
N LYS A 184 45.92 23.35 -3.92
CA LYS A 184 46.90 23.25 -5.03
C LYS A 184 47.37 24.59 -5.59
N VAL A 185 47.38 25.66 -4.78
CA VAL A 185 48.01 26.95 -5.13
C VAL A 185 49.10 27.27 -4.14
#